data_1c0848a2474d8777872f833a045948d4
#
_entry.id   1c0848a2474d8777872f833a045948d4
#
_cell.length_a   1.000
_cell.length_b   1.000
_cell.length_c   1.000
_cell.angle_alpha   90.00
_cell.angle_beta   90.00
_cell.angle_gamma   90.00
#
_symmetry.space_group_name_H-M   'P 1'
#
loop_
_entity.id
_entity.type
_entity.pdbx_description
1 polymer ?
#
loop_
_entity_poly.entity_id
_entity_poly.type
_entity_poly.pdbx_seq_one_letter_code
_entity_poly.pdbx_strand_id
1 'polypeptide(L)'
;VDVSTYANGHADSSMISTTSDVNRFFRALLGGQLLRPAQVKQMQQTVPAKPFQDFWTDAGYGLGLMKRRLPCGGWAWFKGGGGWNSLSDNAITSDGRRSATVSIASNVVPGRSLVPQLTATAALIDRALCSAQ
;
A
#
# COMPACT_ATOMS: atom_id res chain seq x y z
N VAL A 1 -13.58 21.90 1.32
CA VAL A 1 -13.23 21.99 2.76
C VAL A 1 -11.72 22.03 2.84
N ASP A 2 -11.16 23.07 3.45
CA ASP A 2 -9.74 23.19 3.71
C ASP A 2 -9.36 22.22 4.84
N VAL A 3 -8.47 21.28 4.53
CA VAL A 3 -7.97 20.25 5.46
C VAL A 3 -6.53 20.49 5.89
N SER A 4 -5.95 21.63 5.52
CA SER A 4 -4.55 21.94 5.80
C SER A 4 -4.22 21.93 7.30
N THR A 5 -5.21 22.27 8.15
CA THR A 5 -5.06 22.25 9.61
C THR A 5 -5.00 20.85 10.23
N TYR A 6 -5.37 19.82 9.49
CA TYR A 6 -5.30 18.42 9.94
C TYR A 6 -3.99 17.72 9.59
N ALA A 7 -3.12 18.39 8.83
CA ALA A 7 -1.77 17.90 8.54
C ALA A 7 -0.86 18.17 9.75
N ASN A 8 -0.96 17.32 10.77
CA ASN A 8 -0.32 17.54 12.08
C ASN A 8 1.20 17.29 12.11
N GLY A 9 1.84 17.13 10.94
CA GLY A 9 3.29 16.99 10.86
C GLY A 9 3.87 15.73 11.56
N HIS A 10 3.05 14.73 11.81
CA HIS A 10 3.50 13.48 12.42
C HIS A 10 4.23 12.60 11.39
N ALA A 11 5.23 11.84 11.86
CA ALA A 11 6.05 10.98 11.01
C ALA A 11 5.28 9.81 10.36
N ASP A 12 4.10 9.47 10.88
CA ASP A 12 3.22 8.42 10.39
C ASP A 12 2.26 8.89 9.29
N SER A 13 2.15 10.22 9.09
CA SER A 13 1.19 10.84 8.17
C SER A 13 1.70 12.18 7.66
N SER A 14 0.86 12.97 6.99
CA SER A 14 1.14 14.34 6.54
C SER A 14 2.11 14.47 5.36
N MET A 15 2.49 13.38 4.72
CA MET A 15 3.27 13.47 3.50
C MET A 15 2.36 13.70 2.31
N ILE A 16 2.63 14.76 1.54
CA ILE A 16 1.97 15.02 0.25
C ILE A 16 2.87 14.45 -0.85
N SER A 17 2.30 13.61 -1.70
CA SER A 17 3.05 12.94 -2.78
C SER A 17 2.16 12.73 -4.00
N THR A 18 2.75 12.28 -5.10
CA THR A 18 2.04 11.81 -6.28
C THR A 18 2.03 10.28 -6.34
N THR A 19 1.07 9.71 -7.06
CA THR A 19 1.03 8.25 -7.30
C THR A 19 2.31 7.76 -7.99
N SER A 20 2.90 8.57 -8.86
CA SER A 20 4.16 8.29 -9.53
C SER A 20 5.33 8.21 -8.54
N ASP A 21 5.40 9.15 -7.60
CA ASP A 21 6.49 9.18 -6.62
C ASP A 21 6.36 8.05 -5.59
N VAL A 22 5.14 7.67 -5.22
CA VAL A 22 4.89 6.50 -4.38
C VAL A 22 5.39 5.23 -5.07
N ASN A 23 5.10 5.05 -6.36
CA ASN A 23 5.63 3.92 -7.13
C ASN A 23 7.16 3.93 -7.18
N ARG A 24 7.77 5.10 -7.41
CA ARG A 24 9.23 5.27 -7.42
C ARG A 24 9.84 4.93 -6.07
N PHE A 25 9.22 5.42 -4.99
CA PHE A 25 9.67 5.14 -3.62
C PHE A 25 9.69 3.64 -3.32
N PHE A 26 8.59 2.90 -3.57
CA PHE A 26 8.55 1.47 -3.28
C PHE A 26 9.51 0.65 -4.14
N ARG A 27 9.72 1.05 -5.39
CA ARG A 27 10.76 0.43 -6.24
C ARG A 27 12.16 0.65 -5.68
N ALA A 28 12.48 1.86 -5.26
CA ALA A 28 13.78 2.21 -4.67
C ALA A 28 13.98 1.49 -3.33
N LEU A 29 12.94 1.44 -2.48
CA LEU A 29 12.99 0.76 -1.19
C LEU A 29 13.28 -0.73 -1.34
N LEU A 30 12.47 -1.44 -2.13
CA LEU A 30 12.60 -2.88 -2.31
C LEU A 30 13.78 -3.26 -3.20
N GLY A 31 14.22 -2.35 -4.07
CA GLY A 31 15.44 -2.48 -4.87
C GLY A 31 16.72 -2.22 -4.10
N GLY A 32 16.64 -1.93 -2.79
CA GLY A 32 17.82 -1.71 -1.94
C GLY A 32 18.56 -0.39 -2.19
N GLN A 33 17.90 0.60 -2.81
CA GLN A 33 18.50 1.91 -3.09
C GLN A 33 18.39 2.87 -1.90
N LEU A 34 17.42 2.64 -0.98
CA LEU A 34 17.17 3.51 0.18
C LEU A 34 17.73 2.93 1.48
N LEU A 35 17.77 1.62 1.59
CA LEU A 35 18.23 0.89 2.77
C LEU A 35 19.20 -0.20 2.36
N ARG A 36 20.08 -0.60 3.28
CA ARG A 36 20.95 -1.76 3.07
C ARG A 36 20.12 -3.04 2.90
N PRO A 37 20.55 -4.00 2.06
CA PRO A 37 19.79 -5.22 1.79
C PRO A 37 19.37 -5.99 3.05
N ALA A 38 20.20 -6.00 4.10
CA ALA A 38 19.87 -6.61 5.38
C ALA A 38 18.66 -5.94 6.06
N GLN A 39 18.53 -4.62 5.94
CA GLN A 39 17.41 -3.87 6.52
C GLN A 39 16.13 -4.10 5.73
N VAL A 40 16.21 -4.11 4.40
CA VAL A 40 15.06 -4.48 3.55
C VAL A 40 14.58 -5.90 3.89
N LYS A 41 15.49 -6.84 4.06
CA LYS A 41 15.16 -8.21 4.47
C LYS A 41 14.48 -8.25 5.84
N GLN A 42 14.93 -7.43 6.80
CA GLN A 42 14.27 -7.31 8.11
C GLN A 42 12.86 -6.74 7.98
N MET A 43 12.65 -5.70 7.17
CA MET A 43 11.32 -5.14 6.89
C MET A 43 10.37 -6.20 6.31
N GLN A 44 10.90 -7.10 5.52
CA GLN A 44 10.14 -8.16 4.85
C GLN A 44 9.89 -9.41 5.73
N GLN A 45 10.43 -9.47 6.94
CA GLN A 45 10.06 -10.50 7.91
C GLN A 45 8.67 -10.21 8.45
N THR A 46 7.69 -10.99 8.03
CA THR A 46 6.29 -10.75 8.35
C THR A 46 5.73 -11.75 9.35
N VAL A 47 4.83 -11.28 10.18
CA VAL A 47 3.90 -12.11 10.96
C VAL A 47 2.52 -12.13 10.29
N PRO A 48 1.70 -13.17 10.50
CA PRO A 48 0.34 -13.20 9.94
C PRO A 48 -0.48 -11.99 10.40
N ALA A 49 -1.01 -11.25 9.45
CA ALA A 49 -1.87 -10.09 9.69
C ALA A 49 -3.34 -10.52 9.74
N LYS A 50 -3.72 -11.31 10.76
CA LYS A 50 -5.04 -11.94 10.90
C LYS A 50 -6.23 -11.02 10.63
N PRO A 51 -6.28 -9.77 11.14
CA PRO A 51 -7.42 -8.88 10.89
C PRO A 51 -7.61 -8.47 9.43
N PHE A 52 -6.60 -8.69 8.59
CA PHE A 52 -6.61 -8.32 7.18
C PHE A 52 -6.77 -9.50 6.22
N GLN A 53 -6.78 -10.74 6.73
CA GLN A 53 -6.85 -11.93 5.88
C GLN A 53 -8.20 -12.11 5.20
N ASP A 54 -9.26 -11.50 5.74
CA ASP A 54 -10.58 -11.46 5.09
C ASP A 54 -10.58 -10.58 3.82
N PHE A 55 -9.62 -9.67 3.69
CA PHE A 55 -9.49 -8.75 2.57
C PHE A 55 -8.34 -9.11 1.63
N TRP A 56 -7.25 -9.63 2.19
CA TRP A 56 -6.02 -9.91 1.46
C TRP A 56 -5.49 -11.30 1.78
N THR A 57 -5.51 -12.15 0.78
CA THR A 57 -5.07 -13.54 0.90
C THR A 57 -3.64 -13.63 1.44
N ASP A 58 -3.45 -14.44 2.46
CA ASP A 58 -2.16 -14.66 3.12
C ASP A 58 -1.49 -13.36 3.63
N ALA A 59 -2.29 -12.38 4.05
CA ALA A 59 -1.77 -11.10 4.52
C ALA A 59 -0.76 -11.29 5.66
N GLY A 60 0.39 -10.63 5.52
CA GLY A 60 1.43 -10.55 6.52
C GLY A 60 1.88 -9.13 6.77
N TYR A 61 2.29 -8.81 8.00
CA TYR A 61 2.77 -7.49 8.39
C TYR A 61 4.22 -7.57 8.86
N GLY A 62 5.10 -6.78 8.25
CA GLY A 62 6.51 -6.62 8.61
C GLY A 62 6.77 -5.29 9.32
N LEU A 63 7.96 -4.74 9.15
CA LEU A 63 8.30 -3.43 9.70
C LEU A 63 7.85 -2.33 8.75
N GLY A 64 6.60 -1.81 8.96
CA GLY A 64 6.01 -0.77 8.14
C GLY A 64 5.65 -1.21 6.71
N LEU A 65 5.70 -2.48 6.40
CA LEU A 65 5.44 -3.05 5.09
C LEU A 65 4.54 -4.28 5.24
N MET A 66 3.57 -4.40 4.36
CA MET A 66 2.66 -5.55 4.30
C MET A 66 2.94 -6.37 3.04
N LYS A 67 2.56 -7.64 3.10
CA LYS A 67 2.52 -8.50 1.91
C LYS A 67 1.18 -9.19 1.79
N ARG A 68 0.80 -9.55 0.57
CA ARG A 68 -0.32 -10.40 0.25
C ARG A 68 -0.07 -11.22 -0.99
N ARG A 69 -0.82 -12.30 -1.14
CA ARG A 69 -0.75 -13.12 -2.35
C ARG A 69 -1.55 -12.45 -3.48
N LEU A 70 -0.98 -12.48 -4.68
CA LEU A 70 -1.67 -12.02 -5.88
C LEU A 70 -2.57 -13.14 -6.46
N PRO A 71 -3.71 -12.80 -7.06
CA PRO A 71 -4.59 -13.79 -7.72
C PRO A 71 -3.90 -14.57 -8.86
N CYS A 72 -2.96 -13.93 -9.55
CA CYS A 72 -2.17 -14.55 -10.62
C CYS A 72 -0.92 -15.32 -10.12
N GLY A 73 -0.79 -15.49 -8.82
CA GLY A 73 0.38 -16.10 -8.19
C GLY A 73 1.46 -15.09 -7.81
N GLY A 74 2.37 -15.54 -6.94
CA GLY A 74 3.41 -14.66 -6.40
C GLY A 74 2.92 -13.77 -5.27
N TRP A 75 3.74 -12.81 -4.89
CA TRP A 75 3.51 -11.92 -3.77
C TRP A 75 3.59 -10.45 -4.20
N ALA A 76 2.78 -9.63 -3.57
CA ALA A 76 2.90 -8.19 -3.63
C ALA A 76 3.24 -7.63 -2.25
N TRP A 77 4.08 -6.59 -2.26
CA TRP A 77 4.41 -5.76 -1.10
C TRP A 77 3.66 -4.44 -1.20
N PHE A 78 3.12 -3.95 -0.10
CA PHE A 78 2.30 -2.75 -0.09
C PHE A 78 2.28 -2.05 1.26
N LYS A 79 1.83 -0.82 1.27
CA LYS A 79 1.41 -0.09 2.46
C LYS A 79 0.46 1.03 2.03
N GLY A 80 -0.79 0.86 2.38
CA GLY A 80 -1.80 1.89 2.17
C GLY A 80 -1.73 3.01 3.20
N GLY A 81 -2.44 4.06 2.93
CA GLY A 81 -2.65 5.19 3.82
C GLY A 81 -4.05 5.77 3.68
N GLY A 82 -4.56 6.35 4.72
CA GLY A 82 -5.86 7.01 4.70
C GLY A 82 -5.89 8.23 5.61
N GLY A 83 -6.62 9.23 5.20
CA GLY A 83 -6.88 10.45 5.94
C GLY A 83 -8.36 10.83 5.84
N TRP A 84 -8.71 12.00 6.38
CA TRP A 84 -10.08 12.47 6.43
C TRP A 84 -10.79 12.56 5.08
N ASN A 85 -10.04 12.87 4.00
CA ASN A 85 -10.60 13.09 2.66
C ASN A 85 -9.84 12.33 1.57
N SER A 86 -8.97 11.42 1.94
CA SER A 86 -8.16 10.68 0.96
C SER A 86 -7.86 9.27 1.43
N LEU A 87 -7.79 8.38 0.46
CA LEU A 87 -7.28 7.03 0.61
C LEU A 87 -6.22 6.83 -0.46
N SER A 88 -5.07 6.30 -0.09
CA SER A 88 -4.09 5.81 -1.04
C SER A 88 -3.81 4.34 -0.80
N ASP A 89 -3.73 3.60 -1.87
CA ASP A 89 -3.32 2.20 -1.84
C ASP A 89 -2.29 1.96 -2.93
N ASN A 90 -1.36 1.06 -2.68
CA ASN A 90 -0.28 0.77 -3.60
C ASN A 90 0.13 -0.69 -3.46
N ALA A 91 0.74 -1.23 -4.50
CA ALA A 91 1.46 -2.49 -4.38
C ALA A 91 2.55 -2.60 -5.45
N ILE A 92 3.55 -3.40 -5.14
CA ILE A 92 4.64 -3.76 -6.04
C ILE A 92 4.85 -5.27 -5.98
N THR A 93 5.06 -5.91 -7.12
CA THR A 93 5.41 -7.33 -7.19
C THR A 93 6.75 -7.61 -6.52
N SER A 94 6.93 -8.80 -5.96
CA SER A 94 8.17 -9.16 -5.25
C SER A 94 9.43 -9.10 -6.12
N ASP A 95 9.28 -9.21 -7.44
CA ASP A 95 10.37 -9.02 -8.40
C ASP A 95 10.64 -7.55 -8.77
N GLY A 96 9.84 -6.62 -8.22
CA GLY A 96 9.95 -5.18 -8.45
C GLY A 96 9.53 -4.71 -9.84
N ARG A 97 9.07 -5.60 -10.72
CA ARG A 97 8.80 -5.28 -12.12
C ARG A 97 7.54 -4.47 -12.33
N ARG A 98 6.51 -4.73 -11.53
CA ARG A 98 5.20 -4.08 -11.65
C ARG A 98 4.84 -3.38 -10.36
N SER A 99 4.40 -2.16 -10.47
CA SER A 99 3.88 -1.39 -9.33
C SER A 99 2.66 -0.59 -9.78
N ALA A 100 1.70 -0.47 -8.89
CA ALA A 100 0.51 0.33 -9.09
C ALA A 100 0.18 1.10 -7.81
N THR A 101 -0.25 2.34 -7.96
CA THR A 101 -0.72 3.19 -6.87
C THR A 101 -2.03 3.83 -7.27
N VAL A 102 -3.02 3.75 -6.39
CA VAL A 102 -4.33 4.38 -6.52
C VAL A 102 -4.47 5.42 -5.43
N SER A 103 -4.93 6.61 -5.82
CA SER A 103 -5.32 7.66 -4.87
C SER A 103 -6.79 7.99 -5.09
N ILE A 104 -7.54 8.04 -4.02
CA ILE A 104 -8.96 8.36 -4.02
C ILE A 104 -9.16 9.61 -3.16
N ALA A 105 -9.69 10.67 -3.75
CA ALA A 105 -10.26 11.77 -3.00
C ALA A 105 -11.68 11.34 -2.59
N SER A 106 -11.84 10.92 -1.36
CA SER A 106 -13.11 10.41 -0.83
C SER A 106 -13.53 11.20 0.38
N ASN A 107 -14.77 11.63 0.41
CA ASN A 107 -15.40 12.07 1.64
C ASN A 107 -15.68 10.82 2.48
N VAL A 108 -14.86 10.60 3.49
CA VAL A 108 -15.16 9.60 4.52
C VAL A 108 -16.36 10.09 5.30
N VAL A 109 -17.54 9.55 5.00
CA VAL A 109 -18.74 9.84 5.77
C VAL A 109 -18.63 9.11 7.10
N PRO A 110 -18.71 9.83 8.24
CA PRO A 110 -18.68 9.18 9.54
C PRO A 110 -19.71 8.05 9.63
N GLY A 111 -19.31 6.89 10.12
CA GLY A 111 -20.17 5.71 10.26
C GLY A 111 -20.28 4.82 9.01
N ARG A 112 -19.66 5.17 7.88
CA ARG A 112 -19.56 4.26 6.73
C ARG A 112 -18.28 3.43 6.79
N SER A 113 -18.44 2.15 6.47
CA SER A 113 -17.30 1.22 6.33
C SER A 113 -16.42 1.60 5.13
N LEU A 114 -15.10 1.59 5.31
CA LEU A 114 -14.11 1.76 4.25
C LEU A 114 -13.85 0.45 3.46
N VAL A 115 -14.40 -0.65 3.94
CA VAL A 115 -14.15 -1.99 3.37
C VAL A 115 -14.44 -2.06 1.87
N PRO A 116 -15.59 -1.57 1.34
CA PRO A 116 -15.85 -1.62 -0.09
C PRO A 116 -14.82 -0.86 -0.93
N GLN A 117 -14.33 0.28 -0.43
CA GLN A 117 -13.31 1.08 -1.11
C GLN A 117 -11.96 0.36 -1.12
N LEU A 118 -11.54 -0.19 0.02
CA LEU A 118 -10.29 -0.97 0.14
C LEU A 118 -10.33 -2.22 -0.75
N THR A 119 -11.46 -2.90 -0.82
CA THR A 119 -11.63 -4.07 -1.69
C THR A 119 -11.56 -3.67 -3.17
N ALA A 120 -12.21 -2.57 -3.55
CA ALA A 120 -12.21 -2.10 -4.93
C ALA A 120 -10.80 -1.62 -5.38
N THR A 121 -10.07 -0.90 -4.53
CA THR A 121 -8.70 -0.47 -4.83
C THR A 121 -7.75 -1.65 -4.93
N ALA A 122 -7.85 -2.61 -4.01
CA ALA A 122 -7.04 -3.82 -4.07
C ALA A 122 -7.30 -4.62 -5.37
N ALA A 123 -8.57 -4.79 -5.76
CA ALA A 123 -8.93 -5.48 -6.99
C ALA A 123 -8.39 -4.75 -8.24
N LEU A 124 -8.43 -3.42 -8.26
CA LEU A 124 -7.88 -2.62 -9.35
C LEU A 124 -6.35 -2.79 -9.46
N ILE A 125 -5.66 -2.71 -8.32
CA ILE A 125 -4.20 -2.89 -8.24
C ILE A 125 -3.84 -4.32 -8.66
N ASP A 126 -4.56 -5.35 -8.18
CA ASP A 126 -4.30 -6.74 -8.55
C ASP A 126 -4.44 -6.95 -10.06
N ARG A 127 -5.48 -6.37 -10.65
CA ARG A 127 -5.66 -6.41 -12.10
C ARG A 127 -4.49 -5.77 -12.84
N ALA A 128 -4.01 -4.61 -12.37
CA ALA A 128 -2.87 -3.93 -12.97
C ALA A 128 -1.56 -4.74 -12.82
N LEU A 129 -1.37 -5.40 -11.68
CA LEU A 129 -0.18 -6.22 -11.42
C LEU A 129 -0.23 -7.58 -12.12
N CYS A 130 -1.43 -8.12 -12.37
CA CYS A 130 -1.63 -9.44 -12.97
C CYS A 130 -1.88 -9.41 -14.47
N SER A 131 -2.12 -8.22 -15.07
CA SER A 131 -2.31 -8.13 -16.52
C SER A 131 -1.07 -8.66 -17.27
N ALA A 132 -1.28 -9.62 -18.14
CA ALA A 132 -0.24 -10.06 -19.07
C ALA A 132 0.14 -8.89 -20.00
N GLN A 133 1.40 -8.74 -20.26
CA GLN A 133 1.87 -7.94 -21.39
C GLN A 133 1.77 -8.77 -22.64
#